data_0a5c18b77da25eda64fd55f0f6d7a982
#
_entry.id   0a5c18b77da25eda64fd55f0f6d7a982
#
_cell.length_a   1.000
_cell.length_b   1.000
_cell.length_c   1.000
_cell.angle_alpha   90.00
_cell.angle_beta   90.00
_cell.angle_gamma   90.00
#
_symmetry.space_group_name_H-M   'P 1'
#
loop_
_entity.id
_entity.type
_entity.pdbx_description
1 polymer ?
#
loop_
_entity_poly.entity_id
_entity_poly.type
_entity_poly.pdbx_seq_one_letter_code
_entity_poly.pdbx_strand_id
1 'polypeptide(L)'
;MPPRASLVEPPVLTENLRRGVREVCSRFPNEYWRDLDAERRYPEEFVAAMTGAGYLGALIPEEYGGMGLGLSAGCVILGEVNRSGANAGPAHAQMYTMGTLLRHGSEEQKRKYLPKIARGDLRLQAFAVTEPEAGTDTTSIRTTAKREGDHYVVNGRKIYISRVERSDLMILLARTTPVEQVEKRSSGLSVFLVDLREAEGLTVRPRRVMMNNAT
;
A
#
# COMPACT_ATOMS: atom_id res chain seq x y z
N MET A 1 0.96 -26.74 7.52
CA MET A 1 1.06 -25.94 6.31
C MET A 1 -0.33 -25.88 5.68
N PRO A 2 -0.96 -24.75 5.53
CA PRO A 2 -2.21 -24.69 4.73
C PRO A 2 -1.88 -25.11 3.28
N PRO A 3 -2.82 -25.71 2.55
CA PRO A 3 -2.59 -26.11 1.17
C PRO A 3 -2.13 -24.91 0.37
N ARG A 4 -1.11 -25.07 -0.47
CA ARG A 4 -0.69 -24.03 -1.42
C ARG A 4 -1.91 -23.75 -2.30
N ALA A 5 -2.52 -22.58 -2.09
CA ALA A 5 -3.52 -22.08 -3.03
C ALA A 5 -2.88 -22.11 -4.44
N SER A 6 -3.64 -22.55 -5.43
CA SER A 6 -3.19 -22.50 -6.82
C SER A 6 -2.70 -21.07 -7.12
N LEU A 7 -1.49 -20.93 -7.64
CA LEU A 7 -0.93 -19.62 -8.01
C LEU A 7 -1.68 -19.03 -9.22
N VAL A 8 -2.58 -19.78 -9.85
CA VAL A 8 -3.29 -19.39 -11.07
C VAL A 8 -4.80 -19.54 -10.80
N GLU A 9 -5.52 -18.46 -10.95
CA GLU A 9 -6.97 -18.43 -10.88
C GLU A 9 -7.61 -19.20 -12.04
N PRO A 10 -8.79 -19.81 -11.85
CA PRO A 10 -9.51 -20.46 -12.94
C PRO A 10 -9.75 -19.49 -14.11
N PRO A 11 -9.69 -19.96 -15.37
CA PRO A 11 -9.85 -19.10 -16.55
C PRO A 11 -11.16 -18.30 -16.56
N VAL A 12 -12.27 -18.89 -16.11
CA VAL A 12 -13.58 -18.23 -16.03
C VAL A 12 -13.56 -17.08 -15.01
N LEU A 13 -12.96 -17.28 -13.85
CA LEU A 13 -12.81 -16.23 -12.84
C LEU A 13 -11.94 -15.09 -13.38
N THR A 14 -10.84 -15.43 -14.06
CA THR A 14 -9.94 -14.46 -14.67
C THR A 14 -10.66 -13.60 -15.71
N GLU A 15 -11.50 -14.17 -16.57
CA GLU A 15 -12.23 -13.41 -17.60
C GLU A 15 -13.35 -12.55 -16.99
N ASN A 16 -14.07 -13.05 -16.01
CA ASN A 16 -15.04 -12.26 -15.26
C ASN A 16 -14.39 -11.06 -14.58
N LEU A 17 -13.23 -11.28 -13.97
CA LEU A 17 -12.45 -10.22 -13.32
C LEU A 17 -12.01 -9.15 -14.33
N ARG A 18 -11.47 -9.57 -15.49
CA ARG A 18 -11.13 -8.66 -16.60
C ARG A 18 -12.29 -7.79 -17.02
N ARG A 19 -13.44 -8.43 -17.28
CA ARG A 19 -14.66 -7.76 -17.72
C ARG A 19 -15.13 -6.73 -16.69
N GLY A 20 -15.19 -7.10 -15.40
CA GLY A 20 -15.62 -6.19 -14.35
C GLY A 20 -14.67 -5.00 -14.16
N VAL A 21 -13.35 -5.23 -14.22
CA VAL A 21 -12.37 -4.13 -14.15
C VAL A 21 -12.50 -3.19 -15.34
N ARG A 22 -12.67 -3.72 -16.56
CA ARG A 22 -12.91 -2.90 -17.77
C ARG A 22 -14.18 -2.05 -17.65
N GLU A 23 -15.25 -2.62 -17.09
CA GLU A 23 -16.49 -1.90 -16.85
C GLU A 23 -16.30 -0.74 -15.89
N VAL A 24 -15.55 -0.92 -14.79
CA VAL A 24 -15.22 0.21 -13.92
C VAL A 24 -14.37 1.24 -14.65
N CYS A 25 -13.32 0.82 -15.35
CA CYS A 25 -12.41 1.72 -16.06
C CYS A 25 -13.12 2.52 -17.17
N SER A 26 -14.12 1.95 -17.86
CA SER A 26 -14.84 2.61 -18.95
C SER A 26 -15.62 3.85 -18.49
N ARG A 27 -15.89 4.00 -17.21
CA ARG A 27 -16.53 5.19 -16.64
C ARG A 27 -15.59 6.40 -16.50
N PHE A 28 -14.29 6.18 -16.71
CA PHE A 28 -13.23 7.19 -16.54
C PHE A 28 -12.48 7.36 -17.88
N PRO A 29 -12.99 8.20 -18.79
CA PRO A 29 -12.40 8.41 -20.11
C PRO A 29 -11.07 9.15 -20.04
N ASN A 30 -10.36 9.23 -21.17
CA ASN A 30 -9.04 9.88 -21.25
C ASN A 30 -9.05 11.34 -20.77
N GLU A 31 -10.17 12.04 -20.97
CA GLU A 31 -10.36 13.42 -20.49
C GLU A 31 -10.20 13.51 -18.98
N TYR A 32 -10.85 12.60 -18.22
CA TYR A 32 -10.73 12.53 -16.78
C TYR A 32 -9.26 12.43 -16.32
N TRP A 33 -8.48 11.58 -16.97
CA TRP A 33 -7.07 11.39 -16.61
C TRP A 33 -6.20 12.60 -16.98
N ARG A 34 -6.46 13.23 -18.12
CA ARG A 34 -5.77 14.46 -18.54
C ARG A 34 -6.05 15.64 -17.59
N ASP A 35 -7.30 15.80 -17.17
CA ASP A 35 -7.69 16.85 -16.24
C ASP A 35 -7.04 16.66 -14.87
N LEU A 36 -7.03 15.43 -14.35
CA LEU A 36 -6.33 15.10 -13.11
C LEU A 36 -4.82 15.38 -13.19
N ASP A 37 -4.18 15.04 -14.31
CA ASP A 37 -2.75 15.31 -14.50
C ASP A 37 -2.46 16.82 -14.57
N ALA A 38 -3.26 17.57 -15.33
CA ALA A 38 -3.13 19.03 -15.43
C ALA A 38 -3.33 19.72 -14.07
N GLU A 39 -4.30 19.28 -13.29
CA GLU A 39 -4.63 19.83 -11.97
C GLU A 39 -3.79 19.22 -10.83
N ARG A 40 -2.97 18.22 -11.13
CA ARG A 40 -2.14 17.50 -10.14
C ARG A 40 -2.96 16.88 -9.02
N ARG A 41 -4.10 16.30 -9.35
CA ARG A 41 -5.05 15.71 -8.41
C ARG A 41 -4.92 14.20 -8.33
N TYR A 42 -5.23 13.67 -7.18
CA TYR A 42 -5.38 12.23 -6.95
C TYR A 42 -6.75 11.77 -7.51
N PRO A 43 -6.83 10.57 -8.13
CA PRO A 43 -8.06 10.06 -8.75
C PRO A 43 -9.04 9.50 -7.71
N GLU A 44 -9.63 10.36 -6.88
CA GLU A 44 -10.50 9.97 -5.76
C GLU A 44 -11.71 9.15 -6.24
N GLU A 45 -12.38 9.62 -7.31
CA GLU A 45 -13.60 8.98 -7.83
C GLU A 45 -13.29 7.60 -8.42
N PHE A 46 -12.15 7.47 -9.12
CA PHE A 46 -11.70 6.19 -9.64
C PHE A 46 -11.35 5.22 -8.51
N VAL A 47 -10.62 5.68 -7.51
CA VAL A 47 -10.25 4.86 -6.34
C VAL A 47 -11.50 4.43 -5.56
N ALA A 48 -12.47 5.32 -5.38
CA ALA A 48 -13.75 4.99 -4.75
C ALA A 48 -14.53 3.94 -5.57
N ALA A 49 -14.59 4.08 -6.90
CA ALA A 49 -15.24 3.12 -7.77
C ALA A 49 -14.58 1.74 -7.75
N MET A 50 -13.24 1.68 -7.78
CA MET A 50 -12.48 0.45 -7.68
C MET A 50 -12.64 -0.21 -6.30
N THR A 51 -12.72 0.59 -5.23
CA THR A 51 -12.98 0.11 -3.86
C THR A 51 -14.40 -0.44 -3.75
N GLY A 52 -15.41 0.30 -4.23
CA GLY A 52 -16.80 -0.15 -4.20
C GLY A 52 -17.05 -1.43 -5.00
N ALA A 53 -16.26 -1.69 -6.04
CA ALA A 53 -16.25 -2.94 -6.78
C ALA A 53 -15.42 -4.06 -6.10
N GLY A 54 -14.81 -3.79 -4.94
CA GLY A 54 -14.01 -4.75 -4.17
C GLY A 54 -12.56 -4.93 -4.64
N TYR A 55 -12.15 -4.29 -5.73
CA TYR A 55 -10.85 -4.57 -6.35
C TYR A 55 -9.64 -4.11 -5.53
N LEU A 56 -9.77 -3.08 -4.72
CA LEU A 56 -8.70 -2.66 -3.82
C LEU A 56 -8.56 -3.60 -2.61
N GLY A 57 -9.63 -4.30 -2.24
CA GLY A 57 -9.64 -5.34 -1.21
C GLY A 57 -9.55 -6.78 -1.74
N ALA A 58 -9.26 -6.96 -3.05
CA ALA A 58 -9.32 -8.27 -3.70
C ALA A 58 -8.46 -9.35 -3.03
N LEU A 59 -7.29 -8.98 -2.50
CA LEU A 59 -6.36 -9.91 -1.84
C LEU A 59 -6.63 -10.06 -0.33
N ILE A 60 -7.57 -9.32 0.24
CA ILE A 60 -7.97 -9.46 1.65
C ILE A 60 -8.84 -10.73 1.75
N PRO A 61 -8.59 -11.62 2.73
CA PRO A 61 -9.45 -12.77 2.97
C PRO A 61 -10.92 -12.39 3.21
N GLU A 62 -11.83 -13.26 2.84
CA GLU A 62 -13.29 -13.06 3.00
C GLU A 62 -13.68 -12.83 4.46
N GLU A 63 -13.01 -13.48 5.40
CA GLU A 63 -13.23 -13.28 6.85
C GLU A 63 -12.99 -11.85 7.33
N TYR A 64 -12.23 -11.05 6.57
CA TYR A 64 -11.99 -9.62 6.81
C TYR A 64 -12.74 -8.72 5.81
N GLY A 65 -13.70 -9.28 5.06
CA GLY A 65 -14.54 -8.53 4.13
C GLY A 65 -13.93 -8.24 2.76
N GLY A 66 -12.84 -8.92 2.39
CA GLY A 66 -12.25 -8.88 1.05
C GLY A 66 -12.82 -9.96 0.12
N MET A 67 -12.20 -10.12 -1.03
CA MET A 67 -12.61 -11.13 -2.03
C MET A 67 -11.85 -12.46 -1.89
N GLY A 68 -10.84 -12.55 -1.03
CA GLY A 68 -10.03 -13.76 -0.82
C GLY A 68 -9.24 -14.25 -2.03
N LEU A 69 -9.02 -13.40 -3.03
CA LEU A 69 -8.36 -13.78 -4.28
C LEU A 69 -6.84 -13.85 -4.13
N GLY A 70 -6.21 -14.65 -5.00
CA GLY A 70 -4.77 -14.82 -5.05
C GLY A 70 -4.04 -13.68 -5.76
N LEU A 71 -2.70 -13.72 -5.73
CA LEU A 71 -1.84 -12.70 -6.33
C LEU A 71 -2.03 -12.60 -7.86
N SER A 72 -2.33 -13.71 -8.54
CA SER A 72 -2.65 -13.72 -9.97
C SER A 72 -3.86 -12.85 -10.33
N ALA A 73 -4.89 -12.84 -9.49
CA ALA A 73 -6.03 -11.94 -9.64
C ALA A 73 -5.62 -10.48 -9.46
N GLY A 74 -4.75 -10.18 -8.48
CA GLY A 74 -4.16 -8.86 -8.33
C GLY A 74 -3.43 -8.38 -9.60
N CYS A 75 -2.64 -9.26 -10.22
CA CYS A 75 -1.96 -8.96 -11.49
C CYS A 75 -2.96 -8.70 -12.63
N VAL A 76 -4.06 -9.46 -12.70
CA VAL A 76 -5.10 -9.25 -13.70
C VAL A 76 -5.77 -7.89 -13.53
N ILE A 77 -6.15 -7.54 -12.29
CA ILE A 77 -6.75 -6.23 -11.98
C ILE A 77 -5.81 -5.10 -12.41
N LEU A 78 -4.57 -5.11 -11.97
CA LEU A 78 -3.58 -4.08 -12.32
C LEU A 78 -3.32 -4.00 -13.82
N GLY A 79 -3.24 -5.16 -14.49
CA GLY A 79 -3.04 -5.26 -15.94
C GLY A 79 -4.19 -4.61 -16.73
N GLU A 80 -5.44 -4.86 -16.34
CA GLU A 80 -6.61 -4.26 -17.02
C GLU A 80 -6.73 -2.76 -16.73
N VAL A 81 -6.42 -2.31 -15.51
CA VAL A 81 -6.38 -0.88 -15.20
C VAL A 81 -5.34 -0.17 -16.08
N ASN A 82 -4.11 -0.67 -16.14
CA ASN A 82 -3.07 -0.07 -17.00
C ASN A 82 -3.43 -0.12 -18.49
N ARG A 83 -4.03 -1.22 -18.95
CA ARG A 83 -4.46 -1.38 -20.34
C ARG A 83 -5.53 -0.35 -20.75
N SER A 84 -6.36 0.07 -19.81
CA SER A 84 -7.39 1.10 -20.06
C SER A 84 -6.82 2.52 -20.12
N GLY A 85 -5.53 2.72 -19.86
CA GLY A 85 -4.91 4.05 -19.74
C GLY A 85 -5.08 4.70 -18.37
N ALA A 86 -5.72 4.02 -17.43
CA ALA A 86 -5.92 4.50 -16.07
C ALA A 86 -4.67 4.34 -15.19
N ASN A 87 -4.61 5.07 -14.09
CA ASN A 87 -3.51 4.97 -13.12
C ASN A 87 -3.76 3.81 -12.12
N ALA A 88 -3.04 2.70 -12.30
CA ALA A 88 -3.08 1.56 -11.38
C ALA A 88 -2.33 1.80 -10.06
N GLY A 89 -1.59 2.90 -9.93
CA GLY A 89 -0.72 3.16 -8.78
C GLY A 89 -1.40 3.07 -7.41
N PRO A 90 -2.61 3.62 -7.19
CA PRO A 90 -3.30 3.50 -5.91
C PRO A 90 -3.65 2.04 -5.54
N ALA A 91 -4.15 1.26 -6.49
CA ALA A 91 -4.47 -0.15 -6.28
C ALA A 91 -3.22 -0.97 -6.01
N HIS A 92 -2.16 -0.80 -6.82
CA HIS A 92 -0.88 -1.46 -6.62
C HIS A 92 -0.29 -1.14 -5.24
N ALA A 93 -0.27 0.13 -4.85
CA ALA A 93 0.26 0.54 -3.56
C ALA A 93 -0.46 -0.14 -2.40
N GLN A 94 -1.79 -0.17 -2.43
CA GLN A 94 -2.57 -0.83 -1.38
C GLN A 94 -2.34 -2.34 -1.35
N MET A 95 -2.20 -3.00 -2.50
CA MET A 95 -1.96 -4.44 -2.58
C MET A 95 -0.65 -4.85 -1.91
N TYR A 96 0.47 -4.16 -2.17
CA TYR A 96 1.75 -4.55 -1.57
C TYR A 96 1.87 -4.13 -0.09
N THR A 97 1.38 -2.96 0.29
CA THR A 97 1.42 -2.51 1.69
C THR A 97 0.52 -3.36 2.58
N MET A 98 -0.71 -3.61 2.14
CA MET A 98 -1.64 -4.51 2.80
C MET A 98 -1.11 -5.95 2.88
N GLY A 99 -0.41 -6.41 1.84
CA GLY A 99 0.27 -7.71 1.84
C GLY A 99 1.26 -7.87 2.99
N THR A 100 1.89 -6.79 3.44
CA THR A 100 2.74 -6.78 4.63
C THR A 100 1.92 -7.02 5.89
N LEU A 101 0.79 -6.33 6.05
CA LEU A 101 -0.13 -6.53 7.18
C LEU A 101 -0.72 -7.95 7.20
N LEU A 102 -1.14 -8.47 6.04
CA LEU A 102 -1.66 -9.84 5.90
C LEU A 102 -0.65 -10.89 6.33
N ARG A 103 0.63 -10.71 5.98
CA ARG A 103 1.69 -11.69 6.25
C ARG A 103 2.27 -11.60 7.65
N HIS A 104 2.42 -10.40 8.18
CA HIS A 104 3.21 -10.13 9.38
C HIS A 104 2.43 -9.46 10.52
N GLY A 105 1.23 -8.95 10.26
CA GLY A 105 0.37 -8.35 11.28
C GLY A 105 -0.13 -9.39 12.29
N SER A 106 -0.33 -8.94 13.54
CA SER A 106 -1.04 -9.76 14.54
C SER A 106 -2.51 -9.95 14.15
N GLU A 107 -3.15 -10.96 14.68
CA GLU A 107 -4.59 -11.17 14.44
C GLU A 107 -5.44 -9.98 14.91
N GLU A 108 -5.03 -9.33 15.98
CA GLU A 108 -5.66 -8.08 16.46
C GLU A 108 -5.54 -6.97 15.42
N GLN A 109 -4.33 -6.74 14.87
CA GLN A 109 -4.10 -5.75 13.82
C GLN A 109 -4.92 -6.05 12.56
N LYS A 110 -4.94 -7.32 12.12
CA LYS A 110 -5.72 -7.74 10.96
C LYS A 110 -7.20 -7.46 11.15
N ARG A 111 -7.79 -7.88 12.28
CA ARG A 111 -9.21 -7.63 12.60
C ARG A 111 -9.55 -6.16 12.76
N LYS A 112 -8.62 -5.36 13.27
CA LYS A 112 -8.81 -3.91 13.45
C LYS A 112 -8.79 -3.15 12.11
N TYR A 113 -7.88 -3.50 11.20
CA TYR A 113 -7.59 -2.68 10.03
C TYR A 113 -8.11 -3.26 8.70
N LEU A 114 -8.01 -4.57 8.46
CA LEU A 114 -8.37 -5.15 7.16
C LEU A 114 -9.82 -4.91 6.75
N PRO A 115 -10.83 -5.06 7.64
CA PRO A 115 -12.20 -4.77 7.26
C PRO A 115 -12.42 -3.32 6.83
N LYS A 116 -11.75 -2.37 7.49
CA LYS A 116 -11.83 -0.95 7.14
C LYS A 116 -11.15 -0.64 5.82
N ILE A 117 -10.01 -1.31 5.55
CA ILE A 117 -9.29 -1.19 4.28
C ILE A 117 -10.13 -1.78 3.14
N ALA A 118 -10.77 -2.94 3.36
CA ALA A 118 -11.62 -3.59 2.35
C ALA A 118 -12.79 -2.70 1.93
N ARG A 119 -13.42 -2.00 2.88
CA ARG A 119 -14.53 -1.08 2.60
C ARG A 119 -14.10 0.30 2.08
N GLY A 120 -12.79 0.63 2.18
CA GLY A 120 -12.27 1.95 1.83
C GLY A 120 -12.41 3.02 2.92
N ASP A 121 -12.76 2.63 4.15
CA ASP A 121 -12.80 3.51 5.33
C ASP A 121 -11.39 3.95 5.74
N LEU A 122 -10.38 3.15 5.40
CA LEU A 122 -8.95 3.40 5.61
C LEU A 122 -8.15 3.09 4.34
N ARG A 123 -7.18 3.94 4.05
CA ARG A 123 -6.20 3.73 2.98
C ARG A 123 -4.83 3.41 3.54
N LEU A 124 -4.28 2.28 3.13
CA LEU A 124 -2.91 1.87 3.42
C LEU A 124 -2.14 1.82 2.09
N GLN A 125 -1.58 2.94 1.67
CA GLN A 125 -0.90 3.09 0.38
C GLN A 125 0.52 3.67 0.51
N ALA A 126 0.94 4.04 1.72
CA ALA A 126 2.26 4.61 1.97
C ALA A 126 3.23 3.54 2.51
N PHE A 127 4.43 3.50 1.92
CA PHE A 127 5.50 2.57 2.28
C PHE A 127 6.82 3.31 2.50
N ALA A 128 7.13 3.61 3.75
CA ALA A 128 8.24 4.44 4.15
C ALA A 128 9.50 3.60 4.45
N VAL A 129 10.31 3.37 3.43
CA VAL A 129 11.57 2.62 3.50
C VAL A 129 12.75 3.49 3.11
N THR A 130 12.71 4.09 1.91
CA THR A 130 13.82 4.83 1.31
C THR A 130 14.22 6.06 2.12
N GLU A 131 15.51 6.28 2.27
CA GLU A 131 16.12 7.45 2.92
C GLU A 131 17.07 8.17 1.96
N PRO A 132 17.49 9.41 2.27
CA PRO A 132 18.44 10.13 1.42
C PRO A 132 19.72 9.35 1.11
N GLU A 133 20.22 8.57 2.07
CA GLU A 133 21.46 7.81 2.00
C GLU A 133 21.24 6.30 1.80
N ALA A 134 19.99 5.83 1.80
CA ALA A 134 19.67 4.40 1.73
C ALA A 134 18.50 4.12 0.77
N GLY A 135 18.83 3.71 -0.43
CA GLY A 135 17.88 3.26 -1.45
C GLY A 135 17.89 1.74 -1.59
N THR A 136 18.69 1.23 -2.50
CA THR A 136 18.79 -0.21 -2.78
C THR A 136 19.29 -1.01 -1.58
N ASP A 137 20.27 -0.49 -0.86
CA ASP A 137 20.71 -1.09 0.41
C ASP A 137 19.83 -0.62 1.57
N THR A 138 18.69 -1.26 1.74
CA THR A 138 17.76 -0.97 2.85
C THR A 138 18.34 -1.30 4.23
N THR A 139 19.44 -2.07 4.30
CA THR A 139 20.10 -2.34 5.59
C THR A 139 20.90 -1.15 6.11
N SER A 140 21.11 -0.13 5.25
CA SER A 140 21.82 1.11 5.60
C SER A 140 20.91 2.21 6.14
N ILE A 141 19.60 1.96 6.34
CA ILE A 141 18.69 2.99 6.88
C ILE A 141 19.16 3.47 8.26
N ARG A 142 18.93 4.76 8.49
CA ARG A 142 19.29 5.47 9.73
C ARG A 142 18.09 5.83 10.60
N THR A 143 16.86 5.76 10.07
CA THR A 143 15.66 5.94 10.88
C THR A 143 15.66 4.94 12.03
N THR A 144 15.61 5.45 13.25
CA THR A 144 15.59 4.65 14.47
C THR A 144 14.19 4.64 15.10
N ALA A 145 13.87 3.56 15.80
CA ALA A 145 12.69 3.45 16.65
C ALA A 145 13.13 2.91 18.02
N LYS A 146 13.18 3.80 19.00
CA LYS A 146 13.58 3.47 20.37
C LYS A 146 12.35 3.24 21.22
N ARG A 147 12.30 2.10 21.90
CA ARG A 147 11.21 1.81 22.82
C ARG A 147 11.34 2.62 24.11
N GLU A 148 10.29 3.32 24.49
CA GLU A 148 10.17 4.08 25.73
C GLU A 148 8.83 3.69 26.39
N GLY A 149 8.93 2.77 27.35
CA GLY A 149 7.75 2.21 28.01
C GLY A 149 6.89 1.36 27.07
N ASP A 150 5.68 1.81 26.82
CA ASP A 150 4.65 1.16 25.99
C ASP A 150 4.62 1.66 24.54
N HIS A 151 5.42 2.65 24.18
CA HIS A 151 5.48 3.26 22.86
C HIS A 151 6.89 3.26 22.26
N TYR A 152 7.00 3.67 21.00
CA TYR A 152 8.25 3.87 20.30
C TYR A 152 8.42 5.32 19.89
N VAL A 153 9.56 5.90 20.22
CA VAL A 153 9.99 7.20 19.69
C VAL A 153 10.77 6.97 18.41
N VAL A 154 10.24 7.49 17.30
CA VAL A 154 10.84 7.34 15.97
C VAL A 154 11.53 8.61 15.56
N ASN A 155 12.79 8.50 15.15
CA ASN A 155 13.58 9.62 14.62
C ASN A 155 14.22 9.24 13.30
N GLY A 156 13.98 10.04 12.26
CA GLY A 156 14.57 9.81 10.94
C GLY A 156 13.90 10.61 9.84
N ARG A 157 14.33 10.35 8.63
CA ARG A 157 13.82 10.99 7.42
C ARG A 157 13.66 9.97 6.31
N LYS A 158 12.46 9.89 5.77
CA LYS A 158 12.14 9.09 4.60
C LYS A 158 11.91 9.99 3.39
N ILE A 159 12.24 9.50 2.20
CA ILE A 159 12.04 10.22 0.94
C ILE A 159 11.34 9.33 -0.09
N TYR A 160 10.69 9.97 -1.06
CA TYR A 160 9.97 9.29 -2.14
C TYR A 160 8.86 8.36 -1.64
N ILE A 161 8.16 8.79 -0.58
CA ILE A 161 7.05 8.03 0.00
C ILE A 161 5.77 8.40 -0.74
N SER A 162 5.50 7.68 -1.80
CA SER A 162 4.32 7.92 -2.63
C SER A 162 3.03 7.79 -1.82
N ARG A 163 2.10 8.69 -2.08
CA ARG A 163 0.72 8.69 -1.54
C ARG A 163 0.60 8.83 -0.02
N VAL A 164 1.64 9.31 0.68
CA VAL A 164 1.54 9.56 2.12
C VAL A 164 0.43 10.56 2.45
N GLU A 165 0.23 11.59 1.62
CA GLU A 165 -0.84 12.58 1.81
C GLU A 165 -2.26 12.01 1.58
N ARG A 166 -2.37 10.81 1.02
CA ARG A 166 -3.63 10.14 0.67
C ARG A 166 -3.82 8.81 1.40
N SER A 167 -3.00 8.57 2.40
CA SER A 167 -3.04 7.38 3.23
C SER A 167 -3.44 7.73 4.66
N ASP A 168 -4.24 6.90 5.27
CA ASP A 168 -4.53 6.96 6.71
C ASP A 168 -3.47 6.19 7.51
N LEU A 169 -2.94 5.14 6.90
CA LEU A 169 -1.95 4.26 7.48
C LEU A 169 -0.69 4.21 6.61
N MET A 170 0.45 4.00 7.25
CA MET A 170 1.74 3.87 6.58
C MET A 170 2.52 2.68 7.14
N ILE A 171 3.13 1.90 6.26
CA ILE A 171 4.16 0.93 6.64
C ILE A 171 5.50 1.68 6.74
N LEU A 172 6.12 1.63 7.91
CA LEU A 172 7.41 2.26 8.18
C LEU A 172 8.46 1.21 8.55
N LEU A 173 9.59 1.21 7.85
CA LEU A 173 10.77 0.44 8.24
C LEU A 173 11.71 1.33 9.06
N ALA A 174 12.05 0.87 10.26
CA ALA A 174 12.98 1.56 11.16
C ALA A 174 13.90 0.57 11.88
N ARG A 175 15.01 1.08 12.39
CA ARG A 175 15.98 0.30 13.16
C ARG A 175 15.63 0.36 14.64
N THR A 176 15.37 -0.80 15.22
CA THR A 176 15.07 -0.98 16.66
C THR A 176 16.28 -1.44 17.46
N THR A 177 17.27 -2.06 16.80
CA THR A 177 18.56 -2.42 17.42
C THR A 177 19.68 -1.78 16.61
N PRO A 178 20.62 -1.07 17.26
CA PRO A 178 21.78 -0.49 16.60
C PRO A 178 22.56 -1.50 15.76
N VAL A 179 23.13 -1.06 14.63
CA VAL A 179 23.82 -1.96 13.68
C VAL A 179 25.07 -2.60 14.30
N GLU A 180 25.67 -1.91 15.26
CA GLU A 180 26.85 -2.36 16.00
C GLU A 180 26.54 -3.50 16.99
N GLN A 181 25.27 -3.72 17.28
CA GLN A 181 24.79 -4.73 18.24
C GLN A 181 24.20 -5.97 17.56
N VAL A 182 24.26 -6.06 16.25
CA VAL A 182 23.68 -7.17 15.48
C VAL A 182 24.75 -7.87 14.63
N GLU A 183 24.64 -9.19 14.50
CA GLU A 183 25.57 -9.97 13.65
C GLU A 183 25.36 -9.68 12.15
N LYS A 184 24.11 -9.47 11.74
CA LYS A 184 23.74 -9.17 10.36
C LYS A 184 23.07 -7.80 10.29
N ARG A 185 23.49 -6.96 9.35
CA ARG A 185 22.92 -5.62 9.16
C ARG A 185 21.40 -5.61 8.94
N SER A 186 20.83 -6.70 8.41
CA SER A 186 19.38 -6.87 8.27
C SER A 186 18.67 -7.20 9.58
N SER A 187 19.37 -7.69 10.60
CA SER A 187 18.81 -7.88 11.93
C SER A 187 18.65 -6.51 12.63
N GLY A 188 17.72 -6.43 13.54
CA GLY A 188 17.45 -5.17 14.25
C GLY A 188 16.62 -4.15 13.45
N LEU A 189 16.08 -4.53 12.29
CA LEU A 189 15.08 -3.79 11.57
C LEU A 189 13.68 -4.26 11.94
N SER A 190 12.76 -3.33 12.13
CA SER A 190 11.36 -3.62 12.44
C SER A 190 10.43 -2.85 11.53
N VAL A 191 9.28 -3.44 11.25
CA VAL A 191 8.21 -2.84 10.47
C VAL A 191 7.14 -2.33 11.43
N PHE A 192 6.75 -1.08 11.28
CA PHE A 192 5.69 -0.44 12.04
C PHE A 192 4.51 -0.14 11.14
N LEU A 193 3.30 -0.33 11.66
CA LEU A 193 2.08 0.21 11.09
C LEU A 193 1.78 1.52 11.81
N VAL A 194 1.94 2.64 11.10
CA VAL A 194 1.77 3.99 11.65
C VAL A 194 0.42 4.54 11.23
N ASP A 195 -0.38 4.98 12.19
CA ASP A 195 -1.59 5.77 11.91
C ASP A 195 -1.19 7.23 11.70
N LEU A 196 -1.31 7.69 10.45
CA LEU A 196 -0.88 9.02 10.04
C LEU A 196 -1.77 10.14 10.60
N ARG A 197 -2.97 9.80 11.03
CA ARG A 197 -3.96 10.74 11.59
C ARG A 197 -3.65 11.06 13.06
N GLU A 198 -2.92 10.17 13.74
CA GLU A 198 -2.59 10.25 15.16
C GLU A 198 -1.08 10.43 15.41
N ALA A 199 -0.25 10.34 14.35
CA ALA A 199 1.20 10.42 14.48
C ALA A 199 1.67 11.85 14.81
N GLU A 200 2.01 12.08 16.05
CA GLU A 200 2.61 13.34 16.50
C GLU A 200 4.04 13.51 15.96
N GLY A 201 4.43 14.77 15.70
CA GLY A 201 5.79 15.10 15.25
C GLY A 201 6.12 14.69 13.80
N LEU A 202 5.16 14.12 13.06
CA LEU A 202 5.33 13.78 11.65
C LEU A 202 5.18 15.04 10.77
N THR A 203 6.18 15.31 9.94
CA THR A 203 6.10 16.36 8.92
C THR A 203 6.20 15.75 7.54
N VAL A 204 5.20 16.02 6.69
CA VAL A 204 5.19 15.64 5.28
C VAL A 204 5.54 16.85 4.43
N ARG A 205 6.52 16.69 3.52
CA ARG A 205 6.92 17.70 2.54
C ARG A 205 6.76 17.15 1.13
N PRO A 206 5.66 17.48 0.44
CA PRO A 206 5.39 16.95 -0.89
C PRO A 206 6.47 17.32 -1.90
N ARG A 207 6.88 16.35 -2.71
CA ARG A 207 7.69 16.56 -3.91
C ARG A 207 6.92 16.11 -5.12
N ARG A 208 6.84 16.96 -6.12
CA ARG A 208 6.24 16.62 -7.40
C ARG A 208 7.30 15.99 -8.30
N VAL A 209 6.96 14.87 -8.88
CA VAL A 209 7.78 14.12 -9.84
C VAL A 209 7.05 14.03 -11.17
N MET A 210 7.65 13.37 -12.16
CA MET A 210 6.98 13.08 -13.43
C MET A 210 5.59 12.47 -13.17
N MET A 211 4.63 12.75 -14.03
CA MET A 211 3.22 12.40 -13.90
C MET A 211 2.51 13.09 -12.71
N ASN A 212 3.06 14.21 -12.25
CA ASN A 212 2.50 15.06 -11.19
C ASN A 212 2.14 14.36 -9.86
N ASN A 213 2.62 13.15 -9.64
CA ASN A 213 2.45 12.46 -8.37
C ASN A 213 3.25 13.14 -7.26
N ALA A 214 2.65 13.29 -6.09
CA ALA A 214 3.38 13.65 -4.87
C ALA A 214 4.09 12.41 -4.30
N THR A 215 5.31 12.58 -3.89
CA THR A 215 6.12 11.53 -3.30
C THR A 215 7.04 12.10 -2.21
#